data_6a933c36951f5b9d9c055b676a7e7f29
#
_entry.id   6a933c36951f5b9d9c055b676a7e7f29
#
_cell.length_a   1.000
_cell.length_b   1.000
_cell.length_c   1.000
_cell.angle_alpha   90.00
_cell.angle_beta   90.00
_cell.angle_gamma   90.00
#
_symmetry.space_group_name_H-M   'P 1'
#
loop_
_entity.id
_entity.type
_entity.pdbx_description
1 polymer ?
#
loop_
_entity_poly.entity_id
_entity_poly.type
_entity_poly.pdbx_seq_one_letter_code
_entity_poly.pdbx_strand_id
1 'polypeptide(L)'
;KEAGEAIKSGILRVVPDADVAISPLADGGEGTVETLVEALGGRLETVQVKGPLFQEVKAHYGILSESEKFQAEIKSDTHRETLTKIYSKTHSDTYPKTKFSPKDGKLAVMEMSQASGITLVSPEERNPLKTGSYGVGEMILDAYHKGCRRFLIGIGGSATNDGGIGMLSALGFRFTKENLSLIHI
;
A
#
# COMPACT_ATOMS: atom_id res chain seq x y z
N LYS A 1 0.56 8.16 15.85
CA LYS A 1 -0.45 8.49 16.87
C LYS A 1 0.21 9.07 18.14
N GLU A 2 1.19 8.40 18.74
CA GLU A 2 1.90 8.86 19.96
C GLU A 2 2.53 10.26 19.81
N ALA A 3 3.23 10.53 18.71
CA ALA A 3 3.81 11.86 18.46
C ALA A 3 2.74 12.96 18.40
N GLY A 4 1.59 12.70 17.76
CA GLY A 4 0.47 13.62 17.72
C GLY A 4 -0.11 13.91 19.09
N GLU A 5 -0.26 12.90 19.94
CA GLU A 5 -0.72 13.08 21.33
C GLU A 5 0.28 13.87 22.18
N ALA A 6 1.58 13.62 22.00
CA ALA A 6 2.63 14.38 22.69
C ALA A 6 2.61 15.86 22.26
N ILE A 7 2.47 16.15 20.98
CA ILE A 7 2.35 17.51 20.44
C ILE A 7 1.09 18.18 20.99
N LYS A 8 -0.07 17.51 20.93
CA LYS A 8 -1.33 18.01 21.49
C LYS A 8 -1.18 18.37 22.97
N SER A 9 -0.61 17.47 23.76
CA SER A 9 -0.34 17.71 25.19
C SER A 9 0.57 18.91 25.41
N GLY A 10 1.60 19.08 24.58
CA GLY A 10 2.48 20.26 24.63
C GLY A 10 1.76 21.56 24.34
N ILE A 11 0.92 21.59 23.30
CA ILE A 11 0.11 22.77 22.94
C ILE A 11 -0.84 23.15 24.06
N LEU A 12 -1.59 22.18 24.60
CA LEU A 12 -2.59 22.41 25.64
C LEU A 12 -1.99 22.85 26.98
N ARG A 13 -0.68 22.60 27.23
CA ARG A 13 0.01 23.17 28.41
C ARG A 13 0.23 24.67 28.28
N VAL A 14 0.38 25.19 27.08
CA VAL A 14 0.66 26.62 26.82
C VAL A 14 -0.62 27.35 26.47
N VAL A 15 -1.52 26.72 25.75
CA VAL A 15 -2.82 27.26 25.33
C VAL A 15 -3.92 26.26 25.71
N PRO A 16 -4.44 26.29 26.97
CA PRO A 16 -5.37 25.28 27.45
C PRO A 16 -6.68 25.17 26.66
N ASP A 17 -7.14 26.29 26.11
CA ASP A 17 -8.40 26.37 25.35
C ASP A 17 -8.24 26.14 23.85
N ALA A 18 -7.06 25.69 23.40
CA ALA A 18 -6.83 25.38 21.97
C ALA A 18 -7.64 24.15 21.54
N ASP A 19 -8.33 24.25 20.41
CA ASP A 19 -8.91 23.08 19.73
C ASP A 19 -7.83 22.39 18.88
N VAL A 20 -7.39 21.20 19.32
CA VAL A 20 -6.29 20.46 18.67
C VAL A 20 -6.80 19.14 18.15
N ALA A 21 -6.95 19.03 16.83
CA ALA A 21 -7.27 17.80 16.14
C ALA A 21 -5.99 17.05 15.71
N ILE A 22 -5.96 15.74 15.95
CA ILE A 22 -4.88 14.87 15.45
C ILE A 22 -5.41 14.15 14.22
N SER A 23 -4.74 14.36 13.09
CA SER A 23 -5.06 13.67 11.84
C SER A 23 -3.86 12.86 11.37
N PRO A 24 -3.93 11.52 11.41
CA PRO A 24 -2.90 10.68 10.82
C PRO A 24 -2.79 10.91 9.32
N LEU A 25 -1.57 10.93 8.80
CA LEU A 25 -1.28 11.03 7.37
C LEU A 25 -0.62 9.74 6.91
N ALA A 26 -1.04 9.28 5.73
CA ALA A 26 -0.47 8.15 5.03
C ALA A 26 0.37 8.65 3.85
N ASP A 27 1.63 8.22 3.77
CA ASP A 27 2.58 8.63 2.72
C ASP A 27 2.94 7.49 1.75
N GLY A 28 2.28 6.34 1.91
CA GLY A 28 2.54 5.14 1.12
C GLY A 28 3.64 4.24 1.68
N GLY A 29 4.19 4.59 2.87
CA GLY A 29 5.11 3.76 3.64
C GLY A 29 4.42 3.03 4.78
N GLU A 30 5.22 2.61 5.76
CA GLU A 30 4.77 1.85 6.93
C GLU A 30 3.68 2.59 7.72
N GLY A 31 2.57 1.90 8.03
CA GLY A 31 1.41 2.43 8.75
C GLY A 31 0.32 3.06 7.86
N THR A 32 0.50 3.06 6.55
CA THR A 32 -0.51 3.54 5.60
C THR A 32 -1.77 2.67 5.62
N VAL A 33 -1.61 1.35 5.68
CA VAL A 33 -2.73 0.39 5.67
C VAL A 33 -3.61 0.59 6.90
N GLU A 34 -3.02 0.63 8.09
CA GLU A 34 -3.75 0.82 9.35
C GLU A 34 -4.47 2.16 9.35
N THR A 35 -3.79 3.22 8.92
CA THR A 35 -4.37 4.56 8.85
C THR A 35 -5.61 4.59 7.95
N LEU A 36 -5.54 3.98 6.77
CA LEU A 36 -6.66 3.95 5.83
C LEU A 36 -7.79 3.03 6.30
N VAL A 37 -7.47 1.88 6.90
CA VAL A 37 -8.48 0.99 7.47
C VAL A 37 -9.21 1.64 8.65
N GLU A 38 -8.48 2.36 9.54
CA GLU A 38 -9.08 3.09 10.67
C GLU A 38 -9.97 4.24 10.17
N ALA A 39 -9.51 5.00 9.17
CA ALA A 39 -10.23 6.17 8.66
C ALA A 39 -11.46 5.82 7.83
N LEU A 40 -11.32 4.87 6.91
CA LEU A 40 -12.34 4.57 5.89
C LEU A 40 -13.25 3.41 6.27
N GLY A 41 -12.91 2.68 7.33
CA GLY A 41 -13.59 1.46 7.74
C GLY A 41 -13.21 0.27 6.85
N GLY A 42 -12.89 -0.84 7.50
CA GLY A 42 -12.45 -2.04 6.82
C GLY A 42 -11.93 -3.07 7.81
N ARG A 43 -11.19 -4.05 7.32
CA ARG A 43 -10.53 -5.04 8.16
C ARG A 43 -9.11 -5.30 7.67
N LEU A 44 -8.25 -5.62 8.62
CA LEU A 44 -6.91 -6.11 8.33
C LEU A 44 -6.95 -7.61 8.04
N GLU A 45 -6.24 -8.02 7.02
CA GLU A 45 -5.96 -9.41 6.66
C GLU A 45 -4.48 -9.68 6.83
N THR A 46 -4.15 -10.88 7.27
CA THR A 46 -2.76 -11.33 7.40
C THR A 46 -2.54 -12.53 6.49
N VAL A 47 -1.44 -12.54 5.80
CA VAL A 47 -1.04 -13.61 4.87
C VAL A 47 0.44 -13.93 5.05
N GLN A 48 0.81 -15.19 4.85
CA GLN A 48 2.19 -15.63 4.81
C GLN A 48 2.69 -15.58 3.37
N VAL A 49 3.79 -14.86 3.14
CA VAL A 49 4.33 -14.60 1.81
C VAL A 49 5.85 -14.67 1.83
N LYS A 50 6.48 -14.61 0.67
CA LYS A 50 7.94 -14.46 0.57
C LYS A 50 8.37 -13.05 0.89
N GLY A 51 9.39 -12.95 1.73
CA GLY A 51 10.11 -11.71 2.00
C GLY A 51 11.07 -11.33 0.86
N PRO A 52 11.80 -10.21 1.01
CA PRO A 52 12.69 -9.72 -0.03
C PRO A 52 13.83 -10.70 -0.38
N LEU A 53 14.28 -11.52 0.56
CA LEU A 53 15.30 -12.57 0.37
C LEU A 53 14.66 -13.98 0.24
N PHE A 54 13.38 -14.06 -0.13
CA PHE A 54 12.60 -15.29 -0.26
C PHE A 54 12.36 -16.09 1.02
N GLN A 55 12.69 -15.55 2.17
CA GLN A 55 12.28 -16.09 3.48
C GLN A 55 10.77 -15.93 3.68
N GLU A 56 10.17 -16.77 4.54
CA GLU A 56 8.76 -16.62 4.92
C GLU A 56 8.58 -15.42 5.85
N VAL A 57 7.64 -14.54 5.51
CA VAL A 57 7.26 -13.39 6.33
C VAL A 57 5.74 -13.31 6.46
N LYS A 58 5.29 -12.75 7.58
CA LYS A 58 3.87 -12.37 7.75
C LYS A 58 3.70 -10.95 7.26
N ALA A 59 2.88 -10.79 6.24
CA ALA A 59 2.47 -9.50 5.72
C ALA A 59 0.99 -9.25 6.05
N HIS A 60 0.61 -7.99 6.18
CA HIS A 60 -0.80 -7.62 6.34
C HIS A 60 -1.21 -6.58 5.30
N TYR A 61 -2.51 -6.54 5.03
CA TYR A 61 -3.12 -5.58 4.13
C TYR A 61 -4.57 -5.31 4.57
N GLY A 62 -5.13 -4.19 4.13
CA GLY A 62 -6.51 -3.82 4.42
C GLY A 62 -7.46 -4.22 3.30
N ILE A 63 -8.65 -4.71 3.67
CA ILE A 63 -9.80 -4.77 2.76
C ILE A 63 -10.78 -3.72 3.24
N LEU A 64 -10.98 -2.68 2.43
CA LEU A 64 -11.92 -1.63 2.73
C LEU A 64 -13.34 -2.07 2.38
N SER A 65 -14.26 -1.88 3.34
CA SER A 65 -15.68 -2.07 3.09
C SER A 65 -16.23 -0.88 2.33
N GLU A 66 -17.21 -1.12 1.46
CA GLU A 66 -18.00 -0.05 0.82
C GLU A 66 -18.96 0.58 1.86
N SER A 67 -18.40 1.13 2.94
CA SER A 67 -19.20 1.83 3.94
C SER A 67 -19.71 3.15 3.36
N GLU A 68 -20.85 3.63 3.86
CA GLU A 68 -21.37 4.97 3.51
C GLU A 68 -20.34 6.06 3.79
N LYS A 69 -19.45 5.87 4.78
CA LYS A 69 -18.30 6.75 5.06
C LYS A 69 -17.32 6.82 3.89
N PHE A 70 -16.92 5.70 3.34
CA PHE A 70 -16.03 5.64 2.18
C PHE A 70 -16.64 6.33 0.96
N GLN A 71 -17.95 6.12 0.75
CA GLN A 71 -18.71 6.78 -0.32
C GLN A 71 -18.88 8.28 -0.08
N ALA A 72 -19.05 8.71 1.17
CA ALA A 72 -19.21 10.11 1.53
C ALA A 72 -17.88 10.88 1.42
N GLU A 73 -16.76 10.29 1.82
CA GLU A 73 -15.44 10.92 1.70
C GLU A 73 -14.94 11.02 0.26
N ILE A 74 -15.19 10.00 -0.59
CA ILE A 74 -14.89 10.11 -2.03
C ILE A 74 -15.78 11.17 -2.70
N LYS A 75 -16.98 11.43 -2.17
CA LYS A 75 -17.91 12.45 -2.69
C LYS A 75 -17.64 13.85 -2.13
N SER A 76 -16.88 13.99 -1.04
CA SER A 76 -16.52 15.30 -0.53
C SER A 76 -15.52 15.97 -1.49
N ASP A 77 -15.89 17.15 -1.99
CA ASP A 77 -15.09 17.89 -2.99
C ASP A 77 -13.64 18.16 -2.54
N THR A 78 -13.42 18.28 -1.23
CA THR A 78 -12.10 18.55 -0.64
C THR A 78 -11.12 17.39 -0.82
N HIS A 79 -11.56 16.13 -0.63
CA HIS A 79 -10.70 14.94 -0.83
C HIS A 79 -10.58 14.55 -2.30
N ARG A 80 -11.63 14.81 -3.09
CA ARG A 80 -11.62 14.61 -4.53
C ARG A 80 -10.62 15.55 -5.21
N GLU A 81 -10.51 16.81 -4.78
CA GLU A 81 -9.48 17.73 -5.25
C GLU A 81 -8.08 17.29 -4.85
N THR A 82 -7.87 16.77 -3.63
CA THR A 82 -6.55 16.31 -3.17
C THR A 82 -6.12 15.07 -3.93
N LEU A 83 -6.98 14.06 -4.08
CA LEU A 83 -6.68 12.87 -4.89
C LEU A 83 -6.52 13.24 -6.37
N THR A 84 -7.36 14.12 -6.91
CA THR A 84 -7.23 14.60 -8.30
C THR A 84 -5.96 15.43 -8.49
N LYS A 85 -5.56 16.26 -7.53
CA LYS A 85 -4.30 17.02 -7.58
C LYS A 85 -3.07 16.14 -7.47
N ILE A 86 -3.10 15.09 -6.66
CA ILE A 86 -2.02 14.08 -6.59
C ILE A 86 -1.93 13.35 -7.93
N TYR A 87 -3.06 12.88 -8.48
CA TYR A 87 -3.09 12.18 -9.77
C TYR A 87 -2.76 13.08 -10.96
N SER A 88 -3.22 14.33 -10.99
CA SER A 88 -2.98 15.24 -12.12
C SER A 88 -1.56 15.83 -12.17
N LYS A 89 -0.85 15.88 -11.03
CA LYS A 89 0.54 16.36 -11.00
C LYS A 89 1.57 15.32 -11.45
N THR A 90 1.22 14.04 -11.44
CA THR A 90 2.17 12.95 -11.72
C THR A 90 1.99 12.30 -13.09
N HIS A 91 0.89 12.56 -13.80
CA HIS A 91 0.61 11.86 -15.05
C HIS A 91 0.07 12.80 -16.14
N SER A 92 0.81 12.87 -17.24
CA SER A 92 0.34 13.43 -18.50
C SER A 92 -0.92 12.71 -19.01
N ASP A 93 -1.70 13.35 -19.87
CA ASP A 93 -3.02 12.97 -20.40
C ASP A 93 -3.15 11.56 -21.06
N THR A 94 -2.17 10.68 -20.86
CA THR A 94 -2.06 9.37 -21.52
C THR A 94 -2.72 8.22 -20.74
N TYR A 95 -3.17 8.44 -19.49
CA TYR A 95 -3.84 7.38 -18.72
C TYR A 95 -5.36 7.52 -18.73
N PRO A 96 -6.10 6.43 -18.96
CA PRO A 96 -7.56 6.48 -18.93
C PRO A 96 -8.02 6.96 -17.56
N LYS A 97 -8.88 7.99 -17.55
CA LYS A 97 -9.59 8.43 -16.34
C LYS A 97 -10.48 7.29 -15.86
N THR A 98 -9.95 6.42 -15.04
CA THR A 98 -10.72 5.33 -14.45
C THR A 98 -11.77 5.93 -13.52
N LYS A 99 -13.02 5.92 -13.97
CA LYS A 99 -14.16 6.17 -13.09
C LYS A 99 -14.28 4.97 -12.18
N PHE A 100 -13.89 5.12 -10.92
CA PHE A 100 -14.12 4.10 -9.90
C PHE A 100 -15.63 3.86 -9.76
N SER A 101 -16.07 2.68 -10.12
CA SER A 101 -17.47 2.26 -9.92
C SER A 101 -17.54 1.35 -8.69
N PRO A 102 -18.53 1.54 -7.80
CA PRO A 102 -18.76 0.62 -6.67
C PRO A 102 -18.98 -0.83 -7.08
N LYS A 103 -19.34 -1.07 -8.34
CA LYS A 103 -19.60 -2.42 -8.90
C LYS A 103 -18.34 -3.24 -9.16
N ASP A 104 -17.13 -2.65 -8.99
CA ASP A 104 -15.88 -3.28 -9.44
C ASP A 104 -15.19 -4.12 -8.34
N GLY A 105 -15.93 -4.60 -7.33
CA GLY A 105 -15.41 -5.46 -6.25
C GLY A 105 -14.74 -4.69 -5.10
N LYS A 106 -14.26 -5.42 -4.09
CA LYS A 106 -13.63 -4.86 -2.90
C LYS A 106 -12.31 -4.17 -3.24
N LEU A 107 -11.95 -3.14 -2.47
CA LEU A 107 -10.66 -2.46 -2.55
C LEU A 107 -9.69 -3.06 -1.52
N ALA A 108 -8.55 -3.53 -1.98
CA ALA A 108 -7.42 -3.86 -1.12
C ALA A 108 -6.45 -2.69 -1.02
N VAL A 109 -5.99 -2.40 0.20
CA VAL A 109 -4.93 -1.42 0.48
C VAL A 109 -3.72 -2.16 1.02
N MET A 110 -2.57 -1.97 0.41
CA MET A 110 -1.35 -2.71 0.68
C MET A 110 -0.16 -1.77 0.78
N GLU A 111 0.85 -2.19 1.52
CA GLU A 111 2.18 -1.58 1.50
C GLU A 111 3.17 -2.60 0.95
N MET A 112 3.96 -2.17 -0.01
CA MET A 112 5.04 -2.98 -0.57
C MET A 112 6.07 -3.39 0.51
N SER A 113 6.27 -2.53 1.51
CA SER A 113 7.17 -2.76 2.64
C SER A 113 6.80 -3.99 3.48
N GLN A 114 5.54 -4.42 3.49
CA GLN A 114 5.09 -5.59 4.25
C GLN A 114 5.70 -6.90 3.74
N ALA A 115 5.96 -7.02 2.44
CA ALA A 115 6.55 -8.19 1.82
C ALA A 115 7.94 -7.94 1.22
N SER A 116 8.29 -6.69 0.94
CA SER A 116 9.52 -6.33 0.23
C SER A 116 10.22 -5.12 0.87
N GLY A 117 10.01 -4.92 2.18
CA GLY A 117 10.49 -3.76 2.91
C GLY A 117 11.93 -3.86 3.36
N ILE A 118 12.57 -2.69 3.51
CA ILE A 118 13.96 -2.55 3.99
C ILE A 118 14.12 -3.02 5.43
N THR A 119 13.06 -2.98 6.23
CA THR A 119 13.05 -3.46 7.63
C THR A 119 13.09 -4.98 7.74
N LEU A 120 12.78 -5.70 6.65
CA LEU A 120 12.85 -7.16 6.57
C LEU A 120 14.24 -7.69 6.17
N VAL A 121 15.19 -6.78 5.94
CA VAL A 121 16.56 -7.11 5.50
C VAL A 121 17.55 -6.52 6.47
N SER A 122 18.42 -7.37 7.03
CA SER A 122 19.51 -6.90 7.91
C SER A 122 20.43 -5.93 7.16
N PRO A 123 21.05 -4.96 7.83
CA PRO A 123 21.94 -4.00 7.16
C PRO A 123 23.02 -4.66 6.30
N GLU A 124 23.54 -5.80 6.73
CA GLU A 124 24.60 -6.56 6.07
C GLU A 124 24.13 -7.27 4.79
N GLU A 125 22.83 -7.58 4.72
CA GLU A 125 22.22 -8.29 3.59
C GLU A 125 21.56 -7.35 2.56
N ARG A 126 21.58 -6.04 2.81
CA ARG A 126 20.98 -5.04 1.93
C ARG A 126 21.68 -4.96 0.58
N ASN A 127 21.19 -5.73 -0.36
CA ASN A 127 21.67 -5.73 -1.73
C ASN A 127 20.48 -5.78 -2.69
N PRO A 128 20.16 -4.67 -3.40
CA PRO A 128 19.00 -4.61 -4.28
C PRO A 128 19.08 -5.56 -5.48
N LEU A 129 20.25 -6.14 -5.77
CA LEU A 129 20.43 -7.16 -6.80
C LEU A 129 20.02 -8.58 -6.33
N LYS A 130 19.78 -8.75 -5.04
CA LYS A 130 19.42 -10.05 -4.43
C LYS A 130 18.02 -10.07 -3.85
N THR A 131 17.37 -8.92 -3.79
CA THR A 131 16.04 -8.78 -3.20
C THR A 131 14.98 -8.72 -4.28
N GLY A 132 13.83 -9.35 -4.04
CA GLY A 132 12.75 -9.45 -5.00
C GLY A 132 11.39 -9.05 -4.44
N SER A 133 10.48 -8.68 -5.33
CA SER A 133 9.12 -8.24 -5.03
C SER A 133 8.08 -9.38 -5.07
N TYR A 134 8.50 -10.64 -5.08
CA TYR A 134 7.62 -11.81 -5.27
C TYR A 134 6.47 -11.84 -4.24
N GLY A 135 6.76 -11.61 -2.97
CA GLY A 135 5.75 -11.63 -1.92
C GLY A 135 4.67 -10.56 -2.05
N VAL A 136 4.96 -9.43 -2.71
CA VAL A 136 3.93 -8.43 -3.03
C VAL A 136 2.90 -9.02 -3.99
N GLY A 137 3.34 -9.81 -4.98
CA GLY A 137 2.43 -10.53 -5.88
C GLY A 137 1.59 -11.58 -5.16
N GLU A 138 2.17 -12.27 -4.16
CA GLU A 138 1.43 -13.22 -3.32
C GLU A 138 0.35 -12.51 -2.47
N MET A 139 0.64 -11.32 -1.92
CA MET A 139 -0.36 -10.50 -1.22
C MET A 139 -1.51 -10.10 -2.16
N ILE A 140 -1.19 -9.67 -3.38
CA ILE A 140 -2.19 -9.31 -4.39
C ILE A 140 -3.06 -10.51 -4.73
N LEU A 141 -2.46 -11.68 -4.91
CA LEU A 141 -3.16 -12.92 -5.25
C LEU A 141 -4.10 -13.37 -4.13
N ASP A 142 -3.66 -13.30 -2.87
CA ASP A 142 -4.49 -13.60 -1.70
C ASP A 142 -5.71 -12.65 -1.63
N ALA A 143 -5.49 -11.34 -1.79
CA ALA A 143 -6.58 -10.38 -1.81
C ALA A 143 -7.54 -10.59 -2.99
N TYR A 144 -7.01 -10.96 -4.16
CA TYR A 144 -7.83 -11.32 -5.33
C TYR A 144 -8.73 -12.51 -5.05
N HIS A 145 -8.22 -13.56 -4.40
CA HIS A 145 -9.01 -14.73 -3.99
C HIS A 145 -10.09 -14.37 -2.95
N LYS A 146 -9.86 -13.36 -2.12
CA LYS A 146 -10.84 -12.81 -1.17
C LYS A 146 -11.85 -11.84 -1.80
N GLY A 147 -11.83 -11.70 -3.12
CA GLY A 147 -12.79 -10.93 -3.90
C GLY A 147 -12.42 -9.47 -4.15
N CYS A 148 -11.17 -9.07 -3.85
CA CYS A 148 -10.69 -7.76 -4.24
C CYS A 148 -10.45 -7.71 -5.76
N ARG A 149 -10.80 -6.56 -6.36
CA ARG A 149 -10.58 -6.29 -7.79
C ARG A 149 -9.98 -4.92 -8.03
N ARG A 150 -9.83 -4.15 -6.96
CA ARG A 150 -9.17 -2.85 -6.95
C ARG A 150 -8.05 -2.89 -5.91
N PHE A 151 -6.93 -2.27 -6.23
CA PHE A 151 -5.74 -2.32 -5.38
C PHE A 151 -5.14 -0.91 -5.28
N LEU A 152 -4.86 -0.50 -4.04
CA LEU A 152 -4.07 0.68 -3.72
C LEU A 152 -2.79 0.17 -3.05
N ILE A 153 -1.65 0.40 -3.69
CA ILE A 153 -0.37 -0.13 -3.22
C ILE A 153 0.56 1.04 -2.90
N GLY A 154 0.88 1.20 -1.62
CA GLY A 154 1.92 2.10 -1.15
C GLY A 154 3.30 1.51 -1.47
N ILE A 155 4.20 2.31 -2.03
CA ILE A 155 5.53 1.86 -2.49
C ILE A 155 6.68 2.36 -1.62
N GLY A 156 6.37 3.02 -0.50
CA GLY A 156 7.37 3.48 0.47
C GLY A 156 8.07 2.31 1.18
N GLY A 157 9.29 2.54 1.67
CA GLY A 157 10.03 1.58 2.48
C GLY A 157 10.55 0.33 1.77
N SER A 158 10.54 0.27 0.44
CA SER A 158 10.99 -0.88 -0.36
C SER A 158 12.50 -1.15 -0.22
N ALA A 159 12.87 -2.44 -0.26
CA ALA A 159 14.27 -2.91 -0.36
C ALA A 159 14.62 -3.49 -1.73
N THR A 160 13.73 -3.40 -2.71
CA THR A 160 13.81 -4.14 -3.98
C THR A 160 13.97 -3.20 -5.17
N ASN A 161 14.64 -3.70 -6.21
CA ASN A 161 14.84 -2.99 -7.49
C ASN A 161 14.78 -3.98 -8.68
N ASP A 162 13.80 -4.88 -8.65
CA ASP A 162 13.62 -5.93 -9.66
C ASP A 162 12.68 -5.52 -10.81
N GLY A 163 12.28 -4.24 -10.89
CA GLY A 163 11.33 -3.75 -11.87
C GLY A 163 9.94 -4.37 -11.75
N GLY A 164 9.61 -4.97 -10.60
CA GLY A 164 8.34 -5.65 -10.35
C GLY A 164 8.24 -7.04 -11.00
N ILE A 165 9.34 -7.56 -11.51
CA ILE A 165 9.36 -8.90 -12.18
C ILE A 165 8.96 -9.99 -11.17
N GLY A 166 9.46 -9.92 -9.92
CA GLY A 166 9.08 -10.87 -8.88
C GLY A 166 7.57 -10.84 -8.61
N MET A 167 6.99 -9.66 -8.41
CA MET A 167 5.55 -9.48 -8.21
C MET A 167 4.73 -10.07 -9.38
N LEU A 168 5.11 -9.75 -10.61
CA LEU A 168 4.43 -10.27 -11.80
C LEU A 168 4.59 -11.78 -11.95
N SER A 169 5.75 -12.33 -11.57
CA SER A 169 5.98 -13.79 -11.58
C SER A 169 5.06 -14.52 -10.62
N ALA A 170 4.84 -13.98 -9.40
CA ALA A 170 3.88 -14.52 -8.45
C ALA A 170 2.44 -14.50 -9.00
N LEU A 171 2.11 -13.51 -9.83
CA LEU A 171 0.82 -13.40 -10.51
C LEU A 171 0.70 -14.28 -11.76
N GLY A 172 1.72 -15.11 -12.08
CA GLY A 172 1.70 -16.06 -13.16
C GLY A 172 2.30 -15.58 -14.49
N PHE A 173 2.86 -14.37 -14.54
CA PHE A 173 3.59 -13.92 -15.72
C PHE A 173 4.91 -14.68 -15.86
N ARG A 174 5.30 -14.97 -17.09
CA ARG A 174 6.56 -15.64 -17.40
C ARG A 174 7.48 -14.68 -18.13
N PHE A 175 8.69 -14.56 -17.65
CA PHE A 175 9.74 -13.76 -18.27
C PHE A 175 10.73 -14.70 -18.95
N THR A 176 10.98 -14.48 -20.23
CA THR A 176 11.88 -15.32 -21.03
C THR A 176 12.94 -14.47 -21.71
N LYS A 177 14.09 -15.06 -21.94
CA LYS A 177 15.11 -14.52 -22.85
C LYS A 177 14.65 -14.68 -24.30
N GLU A 178 15.37 -14.09 -25.25
CA GLU A 178 15.08 -14.22 -26.69
C GLU A 178 14.98 -15.67 -27.16
N ASN A 179 15.75 -16.58 -26.55
CA ASN A 179 15.72 -18.02 -26.84
C ASN A 179 14.59 -18.79 -26.15
N LEU A 180 13.60 -18.07 -25.56
CA LEU A 180 12.45 -18.62 -24.81
C LEU A 180 12.81 -19.38 -23.53
N SER A 181 14.06 -19.37 -23.08
CA SER A 181 14.39 -19.87 -21.74
C SER A 181 13.88 -18.93 -20.64
N LEU A 182 13.39 -19.49 -19.52
CA LEU A 182 12.92 -18.69 -18.40
C LEU A 182 14.06 -17.86 -17.79
N ILE A 183 13.73 -16.63 -17.41
CA ILE A 183 14.58 -15.83 -16.53
C ILE A 183 14.24 -16.27 -15.11
N HIS A 184 15.22 -16.82 -14.41
CA HIS A 184 15.12 -17.09 -12.97
C HIS A 184 15.62 -15.85 -12.24
N ILE A 185 14.81 -15.37 -11.33
CA ILE A 185 15.07 -14.21 -10.47
C ILE A 185 15.45 -14.73 -9.09
#